data_03d97c52d702de61b38ad61defe4f9d7
#
_entry.id   03d97c52d702de61b38ad61defe4f9d7
#
_cell.length_a   1.000
_cell.length_b   1.000
_cell.length_c   1.000
_cell.angle_alpha   90.00
_cell.angle_beta   90.00
_cell.angle_gamma   90.00
#
_symmetry.space_group_name_H-M   'P 1'
#
loop_
_entity.id
_entity.type
_entity.pdbx_description
1 polymer ?
#
loop_
_entity_poly.entity_id
_entity_poly.type
_entity_poly.pdbx_seq_one_letter_code
_entity_poly.pdbx_strand_id
1 'polypeptide(L)'
;ANKTFLYQETKSLLNEESLTKFVKEKIKDLGTSACPPYHLALVIGGTSAEATLKTVKEASAGYLDHLPTAGSESGRAFRDLEWEKKIEKICHEYGVGAQFGGKYFVHDVRVIRLPRHAASCPVGMGVSCSADRNLKARITEEGIFIEELEKDPARFLPAKAPELDKPVDIDLDRPMKDILAQLTKYPVKTRLNLSGTLVVARD
;
A
#
# COMPACT_ATOMS: atom_id res chain seq x y z
N ALA A 1 5.74 -6.26 -7.94
CA ALA A 1 5.99 -5.61 -6.65
C ALA A 1 7.42 -5.09 -6.59
N ASN A 2 7.59 -3.90 -6.03
CA ASN A 2 8.92 -3.26 -5.91
C ASN A 2 9.65 -3.72 -4.65
N LYS A 3 8.91 -4.07 -3.61
CA LYS A 3 9.41 -4.57 -2.33
C LYS A 3 8.48 -5.67 -1.84
N THR A 4 9.05 -6.81 -1.47
CA THR A 4 8.27 -7.99 -1.13
C THR A 4 8.93 -8.73 0.02
N PHE A 5 8.11 -9.20 0.95
CA PHE A 5 8.51 -10.02 2.09
C PHE A 5 7.73 -11.32 2.11
N LEU A 6 8.37 -12.38 2.53
CA LEU A 6 7.76 -13.66 2.85
C LEU A 6 7.95 -13.97 4.34
N TYR A 7 6.88 -14.28 5.01
CA TYR A 7 6.86 -14.69 6.41
C TYR A 7 6.32 -16.11 6.52
N GLN A 8 6.98 -16.93 7.32
CA GLN A 8 6.50 -18.25 7.61
C GLN A 8 5.75 -18.23 8.94
N GLU A 9 4.44 -18.25 8.85
CA GLU A 9 3.53 -18.18 10.00
C GLU A 9 2.83 -19.52 10.23
N THR A 10 2.01 -19.57 11.25
CA THR A 10 1.16 -20.73 11.58
C THR A 10 -0.32 -20.34 11.50
N LYS A 11 -1.20 -21.32 11.64
CA LYS A 11 -2.66 -21.10 11.66
C LYS A 11 -3.11 -20.11 12.74
N SER A 12 -2.30 -19.87 13.78
CA SER A 12 -2.61 -18.90 14.84
C SER A 12 -2.76 -17.46 14.33
N LEU A 13 -2.13 -17.15 13.19
CA LEU A 13 -2.28 -15.85 12.55
C LEU A 13 -3.70 -15.59 12.00
N LEU A 14 -4.51 -16.62 11.80
CA LEU A 14 -5.79 -16.50 11.09
C LEU A 14 -6.91 -15.88 11.93
N ASN A 15 -6.70 -15.67 13.23
CA ASN A 15 -7.66 -14.91 14.04
C ASN A 15 -7.44 -13.39 13.84
N GLU A 16 -8.50 -12.63 14.06
CA GLU A 16 -8.53 -11.20 13.78
C GLU A 16 -7.50 -10.39 14.57
N GLU A 17 -7.32 -10.69 15.85
CA GLU A 17 -6.39 -9.98 16.71
C GLU A 17 -4.93 -10.19 16.27
N SER A 18 -4.54 -11.45 16.08
CA SER A 18 -3.19 -11.79 15.63
C SER A 18 -2.86 -11.21 14.25
N LEU A 19 -3.79 -11.28 13.32
CA LEU A 19 -3.59 -10.74 11.97
C LEU A 19 -3.52 -9.21 12.00
N THR A 20 -4.34 -8.55 12.81
CA THR A 20 -4.26 -7.09 12.99
C THR A 20 -2.91 -6.66 13.56
N LYS A 21 -2.44 -7.35 14.59
CA LYS A 21 -1.13 -7.09 15.19
C LYS A 21 0.00 -7.29 14.18
N PHE A 22 -0.03 -8.41 13.47
CA PHE A 22 0.94 -8.73 12.42
C PHE A 22 1.01 -7.63 11.36
N VAL A 23 -0.13 -7.23 10.82
CA VAL A 23 -0.18 -6.17 9.78
C VAL A 23 0.39 -4.86 10.32
N LYS A 24 -0.04 -4.40 11.51
CA LYS A 24 0.46 -3.16 12.15
C LYS A 24 1.98 -3.18 12.37
N GLU A 25 2.53 -4.34 12.62
CA GLU A 25 3.97 -4.52 12.80
C GLU A 25 4.70 -4.53 11.44
N LYS A 26 4.22 -5.33 10.49
CA LYS A 26 4.92 -5.60 9.22
C LYS A 26 4.81 -4.49 8.18
N ILE A 27 3.78 -3.64 8.23
CA ILE A 27 3.73 -2.46 7.34
C ILE A 27 4.90 -1.50 7.59
N LYS A 28 5.51 -1.52 8.78
CA LYS A 28 6.68 -0.70 9.11
C LYS A 28 7.90 -1.09 8.28
N ASP A 29 8.04 -2.39 7.96
CA ASP A 29 9.15 -2.92 7.17
C ASP A 29 9.09 -2.44 5.70
N LEU A 30 7.93 -1.97 5.24
CA LEU A 30 7.76 -1.44 3.90
C LEU A 30 8.51 -0.12 3.72
N GLY A 31 8.51 0.76 4.73
CA GLY A 31 9.15 2.07 4.64
C GLY A 31 8.63 2.90 3.48
N THR A 32 9.41 3.87 3.03
CA THR A 32 9.03 4.79 1.95
C THR A 32 9.88 4.68 0.68
N SER A 33 10.91 3.83 0.68
CA SER A 33 11.88 3.73 -0.43
C SER A 33 11.30 3.21 -1.75
N ALA A 34 10.16 2.52 -1.72
CA ALA A 34 9.48 2.02 -2.92
C ALA A 34 8.40 2.97 -3.47
N CYS A 35 8.43 4.25 -3.07
CA CYS A 35 7.58 5.34 -3.56
C CYS A 35 6.08 5.15 -3.25
N PRO A 36 5.64 5.32 -1.98
CA PRO A 36 4.23 5.39 -1.64
C PRO A 36 3.55 6.66 -2.23
N PRO A 37 2.23 6.71 -2.35
CA PRO A 37 1.25 5.72 -1.89
C PRO A 37 1.35 4.41 -2.66
N TYR A 38 1.22 3.29 -1.96
CA TYR A 38 1.45 1.96 -2.51
C TYR A 38 0.18 1.28 -3.05
N HIS A 39 0.36 0.43 -4.06
CA HIS A 39 -0.53 -0.70 -4.30
C HIS A 39 -0.04 -1.85 -3.42
N LEU A 40 -0.71 -2.06 -2.28
CA LEU A 40 -0.31 -3.05 -1.27
C LEU A 40 -1.01 -4.38 -1.52
N ALA A 41 -0.25 -5.46 -1.52
CA ALA A 41 -0.78 -6.82 -1.55
C ALA A 41 -0.38 -7.58 -0.28
N LEU A 42 -1.35 -8.22 0.35
CA LEU A 42 -1.17 -9.22 1.40
C LEU A 42 -1.75 -10.54 0.92
N VAL A 43 -0.92 -11.56 0.88
CA VAL A 43 -1.31 -12.91 0.47
C VAL A 43 -1.17 -13.84 1.66
N ILE A 44 -2.24 -14.52 2.03
CA ILE A 44 -2.30 -15.42 3.19
C ILE A 44 -2.55 -16.83 2.69
N GLY A 45 -1.59 -17.71 2.90
CA GLY A 45 -1.59 -19.07 2.41
C GLY A 45 -0.73 -19.26 1.17
N GLY A 46 -0.91 -20.39 0.52
CA GLY A 46 -0.09 -20.87 -0.60
C GLY A 46 0.50 -22.23 -0.28
N THR A 47 0.87 -22.95 -1.32
CA THR A 47 1.45 -24.30 -1.22
C THR A 47 2.99 -24.28 -1.29
N SER A 48 3.56 -23.14 -1.66
CA SER A 48 5.01 -22.91 -1.65
C SER A 48 5.31 -21.41 -1.49
N ALA A 49 6.56 -21.07 -1.18
CA ALA A 49 7.07 -19.70 -1.12
C ALA A 49 6.89 -18.99 -2.46
N GLU A 50 7.21 -19.65 -3.55
CA GLU A 50 7.12 -19.11 -4.91
C GLU A 50 5.66 -18.80 -5.29
N ALA A 51 4.73 -19.69 -4.97
CA ALA A 51 3.31 -19.49 -5.23
C ALA A 51 2.79 -18.26 -4.47
N THR A 52 3.17 -18.11 -3.20
CA THR A 52 2.78 -16.97 -2.37
C THR A 52 3.36 -15.66 -2.93
N LEU A 53 4.65 -15.63 -3.25
CA LEU A 53 5.33 -14.44 -3.77
C LEU A 53 4.86 -14.05 -5.18
N LYS A 54 4.59 -15.05 -6.05
CA LYS A 54 3.98 -14.80 -7.35
C LYS A 54 2.62 -14.14 -7.21
N THR A 55 1.80 -14.65 -6.30
CA THR A 55 0.48 -14.09 -6.01
C THR A 55 0.57 -12.64 -5.49
N VAL A 56 1.56 -12.32 -4.64
CA VAL A 56 1.81 -10.92 -4.21
C VAL A 56 2.07 -10.01 -5.40
N LYS A 57 2.91 -10.44 -6.34
CA LYS A 57 3.21 -9.66 -7.55
C LYS A 57 1.94 -9.44 -8.39
N GLU A 58 1.19 -10.50 -8.65
CA GLU A 58 -0.04 -10.44 -9.45
C GLU A 58 -1.11 -9.58 -8.78
N ALA A 59 -1.29 -9.72 -7.46
CA ALA A 59 -2.25 -8.92 -6.70
C ALA A 59 -1.88 -7.42 -6.70
N SER A 60 -0.60 -7.08 -6.48
CA SER A 60 -0.15 -5.69 -6.48
C SER A 60 -0.23 -5.01 -7.87
N ALA A 61 -0.35 -5.80 -8.93
CA ALA A 61 -0.55 -5.32 -10.30
C ALA A 61 -2.02 -5.38 -10.76
N GLY A 62 -2.96 -5.74 -9.87
CA GLY A 62 -4.39 -5.84 -10.18
C GLY A 62 -4.78 -7.03 -11.05
N TYR A 63 -3.90 -8.00 -11.27
CA TYR A 63 -4.21 -9.20 -12.08
C TYR A 63 -5.27 -10.10 -11.44
N LEU A 64 -5.43 -10.01 -10.12
CA LEU A 64 -6.32 -10.87 -9.36
C LEU A 64 -7.63 -10.17 -8.94
N ASP A 65 -7.92 -9.02 -9.52
CA ASP A 65 -9.12 -8.24 -9.18
C ASP A 65 -10.43 -8.94 -9.53
N HIS A 66 -10.39 -9.89 -10.45
CA HIS A 66 -11.51 -10.73 -10.89
C HIS A 66 -11.78 -11.96 -10.01
N LEU A 67 -10.93 -12.23 -9.02
CA LEU A 67 -11.16 -13.38 -8.13
C LEU A 67 -12.49 -13.25 -7.37
N PRO A 68 -13.12 -14.37 -7.02
CA PRO A 68 -14.26 -14.37 -6.12
C PRO A 68 -13.96 -13.66 -4.80
N THR A 69 -15.00 -13.10 -4.17
CA THR A 69 -14.88 -12.42 -2.87
C THR A 69 -15.21 -13.31 -1.67
N ALA A 70 -15.45 -14.59 -1.92
CA ALA A 70 -15.70 -15.59 -0.89
C ALA A 70 -14.94 -16.89 -1.22
N GLY A 71 -14.48 -17.57 -0.19
CA GLY A 71 -13.89 -18.89 -0.29
C GLY A 71 -14.91 -19.96 -0.70
N SER A 72 -14.47 -21.22 -0.77
CA SER A 72 -15.32 -22.38 -0.98
C SER A 72 -14.85 -23.54 -0.11
N GLU A 73 -15.68 -24.54 0.08
CA GLU A 73 -15.32 -25.77 0.80
C GLU A 73 -14.14 -26.49 0.12
N SER A 74 -14.04 -26.40 -1.20
CA SER A 74 -12.91 -26.94 -1.97
C SER A 74 -11.62 -26.13 -1.88
N GLY A 75 -11.60 -25.02 -1.14
CA GLY A 75 -10.40 -24.23 -0.89
C GLY A 75 -9.95 -23.36 -2.06
N ARG A 76 -10.88 -22.78 -2.84
CA ARG A 76 -10.49 -21.85 -3.92
C ARG A 76 -9.87 -20.55 -3.37
N ALA A 77 -8.98 -19.95 -4.16
CA ALA A 77 -8.48 -18.60 -3.91
C ALA A 77 -9.58 -17.56 -3.99
N PHE A 78 -9.50 -16.52 -3.14
CA PHE A 78 -10.48 -15.43 -3.14
C PHE A 78 -9.86 -14.14 -2.61
N ARG A 79 -10.51 -13.00 -2.94
CA ARG A 79 -10.21 -11.68 -2.37
C ARG A 79 -11.00 -11.49 -1.08
N ASP A 80 -10.31 -11.09 -0.04
CA ASP A 80 -10.91 -10.79 1.26
C ASP A 80 -11.16 -9.29 1.40
N LEU A 81 -12.30 -8.83 0.85
CA LEU A 81 -12.64 -7.40 0.82
C LEU A 81 -12.80 -6.77 2.21
N GLU A 82 -13.15 -7.56 3.22
CA GLU A 82 -13.24 -7.08 4.59
C GLU A 82 -11.87 -6.70 5.12
N TRP A 83 -10.89 -7.58 4.92
CA TRP A 83 -9.52 -7.31 5.31
C TRP A 83 -8.83 -6.25 4.45
N GLU A 84 -9.18 -6.11 3.18
CA GLU A 84 -8.71 -5.00 2.34
C GLU A 84 -9.04 -3.66 3.00
N LYS A 85 -10.31 -3.45 3.41
CA LYS A 85 -10.76 -2.22 4.10
C LYS A 85 -10.10 -2.03 5.47
N LYS A 86 -9.94 -3.12 6.25
CA LYS A 86 -9.27 -3.05 7.57
C LYS A 86 -7.82 -2.62 7.43
N ILE A 87 -7.09 -3.19 6.47
CA ILE A 87 -5.68 -2.86 6.24
C ILE A 87 -5.52 -1.44 5.69
N GLU A 88 -6.39 -1.02 4.78
CA GLU A 88 -6.40 0.36 4.28
C GLU A 88 -6.54 1.36 5.45
N LYS A 89 -7.47 1.11 6.36
CA LYS A 89 -7.63 1.92 7.57
C LYS A 89 -6.36 1.92 8.44
N ILE A 90 -5.76 0.76 8.68
CA ILE A 90 -4.49 0.64 9.44
C ILE A 90 -3.39 1.46 8.77
N CYS A 91 -3.28 1.42 7.43
CA CYS A 91 -2.30 2.19 6.68
C CYS A 91 -2.53 3.71 6.80
N HIS A 92 -3.79 4.16 6.79
CA HIS A 92 -4.11 5.57 7.00
C HIS A 92 -3.80 6.04 8.44
N GLU A 93 -4.00 5.18 9.43
CA GLU A 93 -3.69 5.45 10.83
C GLU A 93 -2.17 5.38 11.11
N TYR A 94 -1.40 4.70 10.27
CA TYR A 94 0.05 4.56 10.45
C TYR A 94 0.79 5.90 10.46
N GLY A 95 0.28 6.91 9.74
CA GLY A 95 0.76 8.28 9.83
C GLY A 95 2.00 8.62 9.00
N VAL A 96 2.61 7.67 8.29
CA VAL A 96 3.79 7.92 7.44
C VAL A 96 3.38 8.66 6.16
N GLY A 97 2.25 8.32 5.58
CA GLY A 97 1.74 8.96 4.37
C GLY A 97 2.51 8.55 3.11
N ALA A 98 2.50 9.43 2.12
CA ALA A 98 3.23 9.27 0.87
C ALA A 98 4.73 9.49 1.03
N GLN A 99 5.51 9.30 -0.02
CA GLN A 99 6.99 9.44 -0.01
C GLN A 99 7.47 10.79 0.54
N PHE A 100 6.73 11.84 0.28
CA PHE A 100 7.02 13.21 0.76
C PHE A 100 6.08 13.66 1.87
N GLY A 101 5.50 12.73 2.61
CA GLY A 101 4.54 13.00 3.67
C GLY A 101 3.09 12.96 3.20
N GLY A 102 2.18 13.31 4.09
CA GLY A 102 0.74 13.33 3.80
C GLY A 102 -0.02 12.20 4.48
N LYS A 103 -1.27 11.99 4.05
CA LYS A 103 -2.20 11.05 4.68
C LYS A 103 -2.11 9.64 4.11
N TYR A 104 -1.85 9.51 2.81
CA TYR A 104 -2.07 8.27 2.10
C TYR A 104 -0.79 7.47 1.95
N PHE A 105 -0.68 6.39 2.71
CA PHE A 105 0.40 5.42 2.59
C PHE A 105 0.13 4.38 1.49
N VAL A 106 -1.14 4.13 1.20
CA VAL A 106 -1.59 3.24 0.13
C VAL A 106 -2.63 3.92 -0.76
N HIS A 107 -2.64 3.57 -2.05
CA HIS A 107 -3.73 3.84 -2.97
C HIS A 107 -4.85 2.84 -2.80
N ASP A 108 -4.46 1.58 -2.71
CA ASP A 108 -5.35 0.45 -2.55
C ASP A 108 -4.65 -0.72 -1.86
N VAL A 109 -5.45 -1.66 -1.42
CA VAL A 109 -5.02 -2.89 -0.77
C VAL A 109 -5.67 -4.08 -1.47
N ARG A 110 -4.91 -5.14 -1.66
CA ARG A 110 -5.41 -6.44 -2.13
C ARG A 110 -5.06 -7.50 -1.09
N VAL A 111 -6.08 -8.18 -0.57
CA VAL A 111 -5.89 -9.32 0.34
C VAL A 111 -6.34 -10.58 -0.36
N ILE A 112 -5.40 -11.47 -0.66
CA ILE A 112 -5.69 -12.74 -1.33
C ILE A 112 -5.54 -13.88 -0.32
N ARG A 113 -6.59 -14.68 -0.19
CA ARG A 113 -6.58 -15.91 0.57
C ARG A 113 -6.33 -17.07 -0.39
N LEU A 114 -5.29 -17.85 -0.12
CA LEU A 114 -4.94 -19.06 -0.89
C LEU A 114 -5.20 -20.31 -0.07
N PRO A 115 -5.46 -21.45 -0.73
CA PRO A 115 -5.37 -22.76 -0.10
C PRO A 115 -4.00 -22.94 0.55
N ARG A 116 -3.96 -23.62 1.67
CA ARG A 116 -2.72 -23.85 2.42
C ARG A 116 -2.69 -25.22 3.07
N HIS A 117 -1.52 -25.65 3.45
CA HIS A 117 -1.35 -26.80 4.33
C HIS A 117 -1.94 -26.52 5.72
N ALA A 118 -2.48 -27.53 6.38
CA ALA A 118 -3.21 -27.37 7.65
C ALA A 118 -2.40 -26.69 8.75
N ALA A 119 -1.11 -26.97 8.88
CA ALA A 119 -0.24 -26.47 9.92
C ALA A 119 0.46 -25.15 9.55
N SER A 120 0.96 -25.04 8.31
CA SER A 120 1.72 -23.88 7.85
C SER A 120 0.83 -22.77 7.29
N CYS A 121 1.27 -21.54 7.45
CA CYS A 121 0.59 -20.38 6.90
C CYS A 121 1.64 -19.41 6.34
N PRO A 122 2.16 -19.63 5.13
CA PRO A 122 3.02 -18.65 4.50
C PRO A 122 2.22 -17.36 4.26
N VAL A 123 2.86 -16.24 4.48
CA VAL A 123 2.27 -14.91 4.26
C VAL A 123 3.21 -14.08 3.42
N GLY A 124 2.73 -13.61 2.30
CA GLY A 124 3.45 -12.67 1.45
C GLY A 124 2.90 -11.25 1.62
N MET A 125 3.77 -10.29 1.82
CA MET A 125 3.42 -8.87 1.81
C MET A 125 4.30 -8.15 0.80
N GLY A 126 3.72 -7.33 -0.05
CA GLY A 126 4.50 -6.58 -1.01
C GLY A 126 3.77 -5.36 -1.55
N VAL A 127 4.56 -4.47 -2.14
CA VAL A 127 4.06 -3.19 -2.65
C VAL A 127 4.55 -2.92 -4.07
N SER A 128 3.69 -2.30 -4.85
CA SER A 128 4.05 -1.65 -6.10
C SER A 128 4.06 -0.13 -5.93
N CYS A 129 4.91 0.52 -6.71
CA CYS A 129 5.08 1.97 -6.74
C CYS A 129 3.78 2.69 -7.13
N SER A 130 3.59 3.89 -6.61
CA SER A 130 2.48 4.78 -6.99
C SER A 130 2.42 5.09 -8.49
N ALA A 131 3.52 4.96 -9.20
CA ALA A 131 3.59 5.26 -10.64
C ALA A 131 2.86 4.25 -11.54
N ASP A 132 2.34 3.15 -10.99
CA ASP A 132 1.67 2.06 -11.71
C ASP A 132 2.22 1.82 -13.13
N ARG A 133 3.34 1.08 -13.20
CA ARG A 133 4.05 0.83 -14.45
C ARG A 133 3.70 -0.54 -15.06
N ASN A 134 2.53 -1.05 -14.72
CA ASN A 134 2.03 -2.30 -15.24
C ASN A 134 1.20 -2.04 -16.50
N LEU A 135 1.31 -2.96 -17.46
CA LEU A 135 0.46 -3.01 -18.63
C LEU A 135 -0.01 -4.46 -18.78
N LYS A 136 -1.31 -4.66 -18.81
CA LYS A 136 -1.90 -5.98 -19.01
C LYS A 136 -2.04 -6.25 -20.49
N ALA A 137 -1.72 -7.48 -20.88
CA ALA A 137 -1.90 -7.93 -22.25
C ALA A 137 -2.46 -9.34 -22.27
N ARG A 138 -3.20 -9.66 -23.34
CA ARG A 138 -3.71 -11.01 -23.61
C ARG A 138 -3.32 -11.40 -25.03
N ILE A 139 -2.77 -12.58 -25.16
CA ILE A 139 -2.43 -13.19 -26.46
C ILE A 139 -3.39 -14.35 -26.69
N THR A 140 -4.08 -14.34 -27.81
CA THR A 140 -5.01 -15.40 -28.25
C THR A 140 -4.75 -15.71 -29.72
N GLU A 141 -5.44 -16.71 -30.25
CA GLU A 141 -5.40 -17.02 -31.69
C GLU A 141 -5.91 -15.84 -32.56
N GLU A 142 -6.75 -14.99 -32.00
CA GLU A 142 -7.30 -13.81 -32.68
C GLU A 142 -6.32 -12.62 -32.73
N GLY A 143 -5.27 -12.62 -31.86
CA GLY A 143 -4.28 -11.55 -31.86
C GLY A 143 -3.75 -11.19 -30.48
N ILE A 144 -3.09 -10.05 -30.43
CA ILE A 144 -2.51 -9.45 -29.22
C ILE A 144 -3.39 -8.26 -28.79
N PHE A 145 -3.93 -8.34 -27.59
CA PHE A 145 -4.76 -7.32 -26.99
C PHE A 145 -3.99 -6.68 -25.85
N ILE A 146 -3.89 -5.37 -25.86
CA ILE A 146 -3.18 -4.57 -24.84
C ILE A 146 -4.22 -3.73 -24.09
N GLU A 147 -4.07 -3.65 -22.75
CA GLU A 147 -4.89 -2.81 -21.90
C GLU A 147 -4.85 -1.35 -22.37
N GLU A 148 -6.02 -0.75 -22.53
CA GLU A 148 -6.11 0.67 -22.84
C GLU A 148 -5.96 1.46 -21.54
N LEU A 149 -4.91 2.27 -21.47
CA LEU A 149 -4.66 3.15 -20.33
C LEU A 149 -5.55 4.39 -20.40
N GLU A 150 -5.86 4.94 -19.22
CA GLU A 150 -6.62 6.19 -19.13
C GLU A 150 -5.90 7.34 -19.85
N LYS A 151 -6.59 7.98 -20.78
CA LYS A 151 -6.06 9.09 -21.59
C LYS A 151 -6.41 10.47 -21.03
N ASP A 152 -7.43 10.54 -20.19
CA ASP A 152 -7.89 11.77 -19.54
C ASP A 152 -8.00 11.59 -18.02
N PRO A 153 -6.86 11.53 -17.31
CA PRO A 153 -6.87 11.37 -15.87
C PRO A 153 -7.51 12.57 -15.13
N ALA A 154 -7.60 13.73 -15.78
CA ALA A 154 -8.16 14.93 -15.19
C ALA A 154 -9.65 14.78 -14.86
N ARG A 155 -10.37 13.90 -15.54
CA ARG A 155 -11.80 13.61 -15.25
C ARG A 155 -12.07 13.04 -13.86
N PHE A 156 -11.04 12.48 -13.22
CA PHE A 156 -11.13 11.94 -11.85
C PHE A 156 -10.82 12.97 -10.77
N LEU A 157 -10.37 14.17 -11.16
CA LEU A 157 -10.14 15.23 -10.20
C LEU A 157 -11.48 15.73 -9.65
N PRO A 158 -11.55 16.06 -8.36
CA PRO A 158 -12.75 16.65 -7.80
C PRO A 158 -13.04 17.98 -8.49
N ALA A 159 -14.31 18.25 -8.78
CA ALA A 159 -14.74 19.49 -9.44
C ALA A 159 -14.37 20.76 -8.64
N LYS A 160 -14.22 20.62 -7.33
CA LYS A 160 -13.76 21.68 -6.43
C LYS A 160 -12.56 21.16 -5.65
N ALA A 161 -11.48 21.94 -5.63
CA ALA A 161 -10.33 21.61 -4.80
C ALA A 161 -10.77 21.49 -3.33
N PRO A 162 -10.27 20.48 -2.58
CA PRO A 162 -10.61 20.38 -1.16
C PRO A 162 -10.17 21.65 -0.42
N GLU A 163 -11.01 22.12 0.48
CA GLU A 163 -10.60 23.19 1.39
C GLU A 163 -9.46 22.66 2.26
N LEU A 164 -8.32 23.30 2.15
CA LEU A 164 -7.13 22.93 2.91
C LEU A 164 -7.04 23.89 4.11
N ASP A 165 -6.67 23.34 5.25
CA ASP A 165 -6.38 24.12 6.43
C ASP A 165 -5.36 25.21 6.12
N LYS A 166 -5.52 26.38 6.77
CA LYS A 166 -4.58 27.48 6.61
C LYS A 166 -3.18 27.02 7.03
N PRO A 167 -2.17 27.18 6.17
CA PRO A 167 -0.83 26.71 6.50
C PRO A 167 -0.24 27.52 7.66
N VAL A 168 0.67 26.89 8.41
CA VAL A 168 1.49 27.56 9.42
C VAL A 168 2.78 28.02 8.78
N ASP A 169 3.10 29.30 8.95
CA ASP A 169 4.33 29.88 8.42
C ASP A 169 5.52 29.52 9.32
N ILE A 170 6.58 28.98 8.71
CA ILE A 170 7.85 28.61 9.36
C ILE A 170 8.99 29.32 8.63
N ASP A 171 9.71 30.15 9.34
CA ASP A 171 10.92 30.81 8.86
C ASP A 171 12.12 29.89 9.12
N LEU A 172 12.81 29.44 8.05
CA LEU A 172 13.96 28.55 8.09
C LEU A 172 15.29 29.27 8.27
N ASP A 173 15.33 30.59 8.18
CA ASP A 173 16.56 31.39 8.41
C ASP A 173 16.83 31.64 9.90
N ARG A 174 16.04 31.03 10.78
CA ARG A 174 16.22 31.03 12.24
C ARG A 174 17.14 29.91 12.70
N PRO A 175 17.69 29.98 13.93
CA PRO A 175 18.45 28.88 14.52
C PRO A 175 17.66 27.56 14.53
N MET A 176 18.29 26.45 14.16
CA MET A 176 17.67 25.13 14.05
C MET A 176 16.90 24.73 15.33
N LYS A 177 17.45 25.07 16.50
CA LYS A 177 16.80 24.81 17.80
C LYS A 177 15.42 25.45 17.90
N ASP A 178 15.26 26.66 17.38
CA ASP A 178 13.98 27.40 17.42
C ASP A 178 12.99 26.86 16.40
N ILE A 179 13.48 26.46 15.21
CA ILE A 179 12.69 25.80 14.17
C ILE A 179 12.12 24.48 14.73
N LEU A 180 12.96 23.64 15.32
CA LEU A 180 12.52 22.37 15.90
C LEU A 180 11.53 22.59 17.04
N ALA A 181 11.77 23.54 17.93
CA ALA A 181 10.85 23.87 19.02
C ALA A 181 9.51 24.41 18.52
N GLN A 182 9.48 25.05 17.35
CA GLN A 182 8.23 25.48 16.71
C GLN A 182 7.52 24.28 16.07
N LEU A 183 8.23 23.44 15.31
CA LEU A 183 7.65 22.28 14.62
C LEU A 183 7.02 21.26 15.58
N THR A 184 7.62 21.05 16.75
CA THR A 184 7.09 20.11 17.76
C THR A 184 5.73 20.52 18.34
N LYS A 185 5.28 21.76 18.13
CA LYS A 185 3.97 22.22 18.60
C LYS A 185 2.81 21.77 17.70
N TYR A 186 3.11 21.27 16.51
CA TYR A 186 2.12 20.89 15.53
C TYR A 186 2.06 19.39 15.32
N PRO A 187 0.85 18.83 15.18
CA PRO A 187 0.70 17.42 14.87
C PRO A 187 1.25 17.08 13.49
N VAL A 188 1.63 15.82 13.28
CA VAL A 188 1.97 15.29 11.96
C VAL A 188 0.82 15.57 10.98
N LYS A 189 1.15 15.92 9.75
CA LYS A 189 0.22 16.34 8.67
C LYS A 189 -0.25 17.79 8.76
N THR A 190 0.22 18.58 9.69
CA THR A 190 -0.01 20.04 9.65
C THR A 190 0.60 20.59 8.36
N ARG A 191 -0.19 21.38 7.64
CA ARG A 191 0.29 22.06 6.44
C ARG A 191 1.20 23.20 6.84
N LEU A 192 2.40 23.23 6.28
CA LEU A 192 3.42 24.24 6.56
C LEU A 192 3.71 25.07 5.32
N ASN A 193 3.93 26.35 5.50
CA ASN A 193 4.48 27.26 4.52
C ASN A 193 5.91 27.61 4.95
N LEU A 194 6.90 27.07 4.24
CA LEU A 194 8.32 27.19 4.59
C LEU A 194 8.93 28.34 3.79
N SER A 195 9.61 29.28 4.48
CA SER A 195 10.38 30.35 3.85
C SER A 195 11.82 30.31 4.36
N GLY A 196 12.79 30.56 3.46
CA GLY A 196 14.21 30.56 3.77
C GLY A 196 15.01 29.57 2.92
N THR A 197 16.26 29.35 3.28
CA THR A 197 17.16 28.43 2.55
C THR A 197 16.83 26.97 2.81
N LEU A 198 16.52 26.22 1.76
CA LEU A 198 16.21 24.79 1.81
C LEU A 198 17.17 24.01 0.92
N VAL A 199 17.79 22.97 1.46
CA VAL A 199 18.56 21.99 0.69
C VAL A 199 17.68 20.77 0.44
N VAL A 200 17.47 20.44 -0.84
CA VAL A 200 16.73 19.24 -1.26
C VAL A 200 17.73 18.24 -1.83
N ALA A 201 17.78 17.07 -1.25
CA ALA A 201 18.61 15.98 -1.72
C ALA A 201 17.76 14.69 -1.82
N ARG A 202 18.16 13.83 -2.74
CA ARG A 202 17.62 12.47 -2.88
C ARG A 202 18.76 11.48 -2.86
N ASP A 203 18.64 10.44 -2.05
CA ASP A 203 19.54 9.28 -1.99
C ASP A 203 19.25 8.27 -3.14
#